data_e5ad7219df7ad355ab6793ea3d070e5d
#
_entry.id   e5ad7219df7ad355ab6793ea3d070e5d
#
_cell.length_a   1.000
_cell.length_b   1.000
_cell.length_c   1.000
_cell.angle_alpha   90.00
_cell.angle_beta   90.00
_cell.angle_gamma   90.00
#
_symmetry.space_group_name_H-M   'P 1'
#
loop_
_entity.id
_entity.type
_entity.pdbx_description
1 polymer ?
#
loop_
_entity_poly.entity_id
_entity_poly.type
_entity_poly.pdbx_seq_one_letter_code
_entity_poly.pdbx_strand_id
1 'polypeptide(L)'
;ANNTAEAIELTRFAKQVGADCHLSVVPYYNRPSQEGIYQHFKAVAEAVDLPMVLYNVPGRTVADMQHDTVLRLAEVPGIVGIKEATGNIERAQWLIRDVPQGFAIYSGDDPTAVALMLCGGQGNISVSANIAPRLMHELCVAAIAGDVAKAMSIQMRLLPIHKHLFVEANPIPVKWAVARMGLCGGTLRLPMTPLSKSNEAVVEG
;
A
#
# COMPACT_ATOMS: atom_id res chain seq x y z
N ALA A 1 4.86 5.49 11.92
CA ALA A 1 5.09 6.65 12.81
C ALA A 1 5.71 7.81 12.03
N ASN A 2 5.58 9.04 12.52
CA ASN A 2 6.21 10.24 11.95
C ASN A 2 7.42 10.71 12.78
N ASN A 3 7.87 9.87 13.69
CA ASN A 3 9.07 10.04 14.52
C ASN A 3 9.98 8.82 14.32
N THR A 4 11.27 9.05 14.08
CA THR A 4 12.22 7.97 13.77
C THR A 4 12.45 7.02 14.93
N ALA A 5 12.55 7.53 16.17
CA ALA A 5 12.74 6.68 17.34
C ALA A 5 11.54 5.75 17.57
N GLU A 6 10.32 6.28 17.47
CA GLU A 6 9.08 5.48 17.56
C GLU A 6 9.00 4.44 16.43
N ALA A 7 9.37 4.79 15.19
CA ALA A 7 9.40 3.84 14.06
C ALA A 7 10.37 2.69 14.34
N ILE A 8 11.54 2.96 14.91
CA ILE A 8 12.52 1.94 15.31
C ILE A 8 11.94 1.03 16.42
N GLU A 9 11.28 1.59 17.42
CA GLU A 9 10.65 0.81 18.50
C GLU A 9 9.57 -0.12 17.97
N LEU A 10 8.67 0.39 17.12
CA LEU A 10 7.63 -0.42 16.48
C LEU A 10 8.20 -1.53 15.58
N THR A 11 9.31 -1.24 14.87
CA THR A 11 9.98 -2.23 14.03
C THR A 11 10.66 -3.31 14.89
N ARG A 12 11.28 -2.96 16.00
CA ARG A 12 11.83 -3.93 16.97
C ARG A 12 10.72 -4.84 17.53
N PHE A 13 9.59 -4.25 17.90
CA PHE A 13 8.44 -5.02 18.36
C PHE A 13 7.93 -5.97 17.28
N ALA A 14 7.79 -5.51 16.04
CA ALA A 14 7.38 -6.38 14.92
C ALA A 14 8.34 -7.58 14.76
N LYS A 15 9.65 -7.36 14.80
CA LYS A 15 10.64 -8.44 14.78
C LYS A 15 10.50 -9.41 15.97
N GLN A 16 10.30 -8.88 17.17
CA GLN A 16 10.16 -9.69 18.40
C GLN A 16 8.94 -10.62 18.36
N VAL A 17 7.83 -10.19 17.74
CA VAL A 17 6.62 -11.00 17.61
C VAL A 17 6.61 -11.91 16.36
N GLY A 18 7.73 -11.98 15.61
CA GLY A 18 7.94 -12.91 14.52
C GLY A 18 7.43 -12.43 13.15
N ALA A 19 7.35 -11.13 12.91
CA ALA A 19 7.07 -10.63 11.56
C ALA A 19 8.25 -10.95 10.62
N ASP A 20 7.95 -11.34 9.38
CA ASP A 20 8.93 -11.62 8.32
C ASP A 20 9.41 -10.35 7.62
N CYS A 21 8.57 -9.32 7.58
CA CYS A 21 8.87 -7.99 7.05
C CYS A 21 7.94 -6.95 7.67
N HIS A 22 8.23 -5.66 7.43
CA HIS A 22 7.33 -4.59 7.82
C HIS A 22 7.10 -3.57 6.71
N LEU A 23 5.91 -2.96 6.72
CA LEU A 23 5.52 -1.86 5.84
C LEU A 23 5.61 -0.55 6.61
N SER A 24 6.44 0.39 6.16
CA SER A 24 6.65 1.66 6.84
C SER A 24 6.27 2.85 5.98
N VAL A 25 5.30 3.63 6.45
CA VAL A 25 4.77 4.79 5.73
C VAL A 25 5.69 5.99 5.83
N VAL A 26 5.77 6.81 4.78
CA VAL A 26 6.46 8.11 4.80
C VAL A 26 5.94 8.94 5.98
N PRO A 27 6.85 9.57 6.79
CA PRO A 27 6.43 10.41 7.90
C PRO A 27 5.42 11.47 7.48
N TYR A 28 4.25 11.43 8.11
CA TYR A 28 3.10 12.27 7.82
C TYR A 28 3.09 13.53 8.69
N TYR A 29 2.34 14.56 8.29
CA TYR A 29 2.08 15.80 9.00
C TYR A 29 3.29 16.75 9.07
N ASN A 30 4.45 16.32 9.55
CA ASN A 30 5.65 17.16 9.74
C ASN A 30 6.41 17.47 8.44
N ARG A 31 6.00 16.88 7.30
CA ARG A 31 6.48 17.18 5.93
C ARG A 31 8.01 17.24 5.83
N PRO A 32 8.70 16.13 6.12
CA PRO A 32 10.16 16.11 6.05
C PRO A 32 10.67 16.42 4.64
N SER A 33 11.87 16.97 4.55
CA SER A 33 12.59 17.10 3.28
C SER A 33 12.93 15.71 2.71
N GLN A 34 13.31 15.63 1.45
CA GLN A 34 13.74 14.36 0.82
C GLN A 34 14.93 13.73 1.57
N GLU A 35 15.88 14.56 2.03
CA GLU A 35 16.97 14.09 2.86
C GLU A 35 16.47 13.58 4.22
N GLY A 36 15.50 14.25 4.84
CA GLY A 36 14.87 13.78 6.07
C GLY A 36 14.16 12.44 5.91
N ILE A 37 13.45 12.22 4.78
CA ILE A 37 12.84 10.93 4.43
C ILE A 37 13.91 9.85 4.29
N TYR A 38 14.98 10.14 3.56
CA TYR A 38 16.10 9.20 3.37
C TYR A 38 16.74 8.81 4.72
N GLN A 39 17.10 9.77 5.55
CA GLN A 39 17.72 9.50 6.84
C GLN A 39 16.79 8.74 7.80
N HIS A 40 15.48 9.04 7.77
CA HIS A 40 14.48 8.33 8.57
C HIS A 40 14.47 6.84 8.25
N PHE A 41 14.27 6.47 6.99
CA PHE A 41 14.18 5.06 6.59
C PHE A 41 15.52 4.32 6.73
N LYS A 42 16.62 4.98 6.39
CA LYS A 42 17.97 4.44 6.59
C LYS A 42 18.21 4.10 8.07
N ALA A 43 17.91 5.01 8.98
CA ALA A 43 18.09 4.78 10.42
C ALA A 43 17.22 3.63 10.93
N VAL A 44 16.00 3.47 10.43
CA VAL A 44 15.12 2.34 10.81
C VAL A 44 15.70 1.02 10.30
N ALA A 45 16.14 0.95 9.03
CA ALA A 45 16.72 -0.25 8.43
C ALA A 45 18.03 -0.67 9.14
N GLU A 46 18.89 0.29 9.46
CA GLU A 46 20.16 0.03 10.16
C GLU A 46 19.97 -0.39 11.63
N ALA A 47 18.89 0.07 12.30
CA ALA A 47 18.62 -0.23 13.70
C ALA A 47 18.00 -1.60 13.93
N VAL A 48 17.35 -2.20 12.93
CA VAL A 48 16.60 -3.45 13.08
C VAL A 48 16.74 -4.29 11.80
N ASP A 49 17.34 -5.45 11.94
CA ASP A 49 17.44 -6.45 10.87
C ASP A 49 16.08 -7.14 10.64
N LEU A 50 15.19 -6.44 9.93
CA LEU A 50 13.87 -6.91 9.48
C LEU A 50 13.58 -6.26 8.11
N PRO A 51 13.32 -7.03 7.05
CA PRO A 51 13.05 -6.49 5.73
C PRO A 51 11.96 -5.42 5.74
N MET A 52 12.23 -4.27 5.09
CA MET A 52 11.34 -3.11 5.04
C MET A 52 10.79 -2.90 3.64
N VAL A 53 9.48 -2.75 3.54
CA VAL A 53 8.80 -2.19 2.37
C VAL A 53 8.43 -0.74 2.67
N LEU A 54 8.94 0.19 1.86
CA LEU A 54 8.57 1.60 1.94
C LEU A 54 7.10 1.79 1.55
N TYR A 55 6.43 2.80 2.11
CA TYR A 55 5.06 3.12 1.70
C TYR A 55 4.90 4.60 1.40
N ASN A 56 4.67 4.91 0.11
CA ASN A 56 4.42 6.27 -0.36
C ASN A 56 2.95 6.48 -0.70
N VAL A 57 2.28 7.38 0.03
CA VAL A 57 0.85 7.70 -0.12
C VAL A 57 0.60 9.18 0.15
N PRO A 58 1.07 10.07 -0.74
CA PRO A 58 1.07 11.53 -0.49
C PRO A 58 -0.33 12.11 -0.24
N GLY A 59 -1.39 11.51 -0.78
CA GLY A 59 -2.76 11.90 -0.50
C GLY A 59 -3.17 11.75 0.97
N ARG A 60 -2.45 10.94 1.77
CA ARG A 60 -2.69 10.76 3.21
C ARG A 60 -1.63 11.40 4.09
N THR A 61 -0.38 11.39 3.63
CA THR A 61 0.76 11.84 4.44
C THR A 61 1.11 13.31 4.22
N VAL A 62 0.66 13.91 3.10
CA VAL A 62 1.07 15.25 2.62
C VAL A 62 2.58 15.33 2.33
N ALA A 63 3.30 14.25 2.48
CA ALA A 63 4.71 14.10 2.13
C ALA A 63 4.84 13.08 1.00
N ASP A 64 5.59 13.43 -0.03
CA ASP A 64 5.81 12.60 -1.22
C ASP A 64 7.29 12.23 -1.34
N MET A 65 7.58 10.93 -1.30
CA MET A 65 8.94 10.40 -1.50
C MET A 65 9.23 10.41 -3.00
N GLN A 66 10.12 11.28 -3.44
CA GLN A 66 10.44 11.47 -4.84
C GLN A 66 11.32 10.34 -5.39
N HIS A 67 11.36 10.22 -6.73
CA HIS A 67 12.06 9.19 -7.46
C HIS A 67 13.51 8.96 -6.96
N ASP A 68 14.32 10.02 -6.95
CA ASP A 68 15.74 9.93 -6.55
C ASP A 68 15.89 9.47 -5.09
N THR A 69 14.95 9.82 -4.23
CA THR A 69 14.94 9.37 -2.83
C THR A 69 14.66 7.87 -2.74
N VAL A 70 13.72 7.35 -3.56
CA VAL A 70 13.46 5.90 -3.64
C VAL A 70 14.69 5.16 -4.14
N LEU A 71 15.35 5.65 -5.19
CA LEU A 71 16.57 5.01 -5.72
C LEU A 71 17.67 4.94 -4.67
N ARG A 72 17.94 6.02 -3.96
CA ARG A 72 18.91 6.05 -2.85
C ARG A 72 18.55 5.06 -1.73
N LEU A 73 17.28 4.95 -1.39
CA LEU A 73 16.79 4.00 -0.37
C LEU A 73 16.86 2.55 -0.84
N ALA A 74 16.69 2.29 -2.13
CA ALA A 74 16.79 0.96 -2.70
C ALA A 74 18.21 0.36 -2.60
N GLU A 75 19.24 1.21 -2.42
CA GLU A 75 20.61 0.79 -2.17
C GLU A 75 20.91 0.51 -0.68
N VAL A 76 19.96 0.82 0.23
CA VAL A 76 20.16 0.59 1.67
C VAL A 76 19.82 -0.86 2.01
N PRO A 77 20.78 -1.63 2.60
CA PRO A 77 20.52 -3.01 3.02
C PRO A 77 19.29 -3.10 3.95
N GLY A 78 18.43 -4.09 3.70
CA GLY A 78 17.21 -4.30 4.45
C GLY A 78 15.98 -3.57 3.89
N ILE A 79 16.13 -2.63 2.96
CA ILE A 79 15.00 -2.03 2.24
C ILE A 79 14.78 -2.83 0.96
N VAL A 80 13.66 -3.57 0.89
CA VAL A 80 13.44 -4.61 -0.14
C VAL A 80 12.37 -4.24 -1.18
N GLY A 81 11.69 -3.11 -1.01
CA GLY A 81 10.66 -2.70 -1.96
C GLY A 81 9.90 -1.46 -1.53
N ILE A 82 8.93 -1.10 -2.36
CA ILE A 82 8.03 0.03 -2.13
C ILE A 82 6.58 -0.36 -2.45
N LYS A 83 5.64 0.07 -1.61
CA LYS A 83 4.23 0.21 -1.92
C LYS A 83 4.00 1.63 -2.45
N GLU A 84 3.83 1.73 -3.77
CA GLU A 84 3.56 2.99 -4.46
C GLU A 84 2.04 3.20 -4.59
N ALA A 85 1.51 4.19 -3.90
CA ALA A 85 0.08 4.44 -3.80
C ALA A 85 -0.34 5.83 -4.31
N THR A 86 0.43 6.40 -5.26
CA THR A 86 0.05 7.65 -5.93
C THR A 86 -0.99 7.42 -7.04
N GLY A 87 -1.13 6.19 -7.55
CA GLY A 87 -1.91 5.88 -8.75
C GLY A 87 -1.27 6.39 -10.06
N ASN A 88 -0.07 6.98 -10.00
CA ASN A 88 0.63 7.52 -11.17
C ASN A 88 1.44 6.43 -11.87
N ILE A 89 0.94 5.93 -13.00
CA ILE A 89 1.57 4.86 -13.76
C ILE A 89 2.87 5.30 -14.42
N GLU A 90 2.98 6.52 -14.89
CA GLU A 90 4.23 7.05 -15.43
C GLU A 90 5.35 6.99 -14.38
N ARG A 91 5.08 7.48 -13.17
CA ARG A 91 6.00 7.41 -12.04
C ARG A 91 6.40 5.95 -11.72
N ALA A 92 5.44 5.04 -11.71
CA ALA A 92 5.69 3.63 -11.46
C ALA A 92 6.62 3.01 -12.52
N GLN A 93 6.45 3.36 -13.81
CA GLN A 93 7.32 2.89 -14.89
C GLN A 93 8.76 3.38 -14.72
N TRP A 94 8.96 4.64 -14.33
CA TRP A 94 10.29 5.17 -14.06
C TRP A 94 10.97 4.43 -12.89
N LEU A 95 10.23 4.15 -11.81
CA LEU A 95 10.75 3.36 -10.69
C LEU A 95 11.12 1.93 -11.14
N ILE A 96 10.22 1.25 -11.86
CA ILE A 96 10.45 -0.13 -12.36
C ILE A 96 11.71 -0.19 -13.22
N ARG A 97 11.96 0.84 -14.05
CA ARG A 97 13.13 0.91 -14.91
C ARG A 97 14.44 1.09 -14.11
N ASP A 98 14.41 1.92 -13.06
CA ASP A 98 15.62 2.49 -12.46
C ASP A 98 16.04 1.83 -11.13
N VAL A 99 15.15 1.09 -10.44
CA VAL A 99 15.50 0.40 -9.19
C VAL A 99 16.43 -0.81 -9.45
N PRO A 100 17.29 -1.17 -8.49
CA PRO A 100 18.13 -2.33 -8.62
C PRO A 100 17.32 -3.62 -8.71
N GLN A 101 17.93 -4.63 -9.36
CA GLN A 101 17.32 -5.96 -9.46
C GLN A 101 17.01 -6.53 -8.06
N GLY A 102 15.81 -7.04 -7.88
CA GLY A 102 15.36 -7.62 -6.59
C GLY A 102 14.63 -6.62 -5.70
N PHE A 103 14.62 -5.32 -6.01
CA PHE A 103 13.77 -4.37 -5.32
C PHE A 103 12.34 -4.45 -5.85
N ALA A 104 11.37 -4.76 -4.97
CA ALA A 104 10.00 -4.99 -5.35
C ALA A 104 9.16 -3.71 -5.39
N ILE A 105 8.32 -3.56 -6.42
CA ILE A 105 7.36 -2.45 -6.54
C ILE A 105 5.95 -3.00 -6.52
N TYR A 106 5.21 -2.69 -5.44
CA TYR A 106 3.81 -3.06 -5.26
C TYR A 106 2.92 -1.84 -5.49
N SER A 107 1.78 -2.05 -6.14
CA SER A 107 0.74 -1.02 -6.14
C SER A 107 0.10 -0.90 -4.76
N GLY A 108 -0.24 0.33 -4.36
CA GLY A 108 -1.09 0.63 -3.22
C GLY A 108 -2.43 1.25 -3.63
N ASP A 109 -2.73 1.24 -4.93
CA ASP A 109 -3.92 1.86 -5.53
C ASP A 109 -4.66 0.82 -6.39
N ASP A 110 -5.76 0.29 -5.87
CA ASP A 110 -6.52 -0.80 -6.50
C ASP A 110 -6.95 -0.51 -7.95
N PRO A 111 -7.46 0.70 -8.29
CA PRO A 111 -7.90 0.99 -9.65
C PRO A 111 -6.79 0.92 -10.70
N THR A 112 -5.56 1.26 -10.35
CA THR A 112 -4.42 1.31 -11.28
C THR A 112 -3.46 0.12 -11.16
N ALA A 113 -3.71 -0.79 -10.22
CA ALA A 113 -2.82 -1.91 -9.90
C ALA A 113 -2.51 -2.81 -11.10
N VAL A 114 -3.52 -3.11 -11.94
CA VAL A 114 -3.31 -3.94 -13.16
C VAL A 114 -2.31 -3.29 -14.10
N ALA A 115 -2.45 -1.99 -14.35
CA ALA A 115 -1.53 -1.27 -15.23
C ALA A 115 -0.10 -1.28 -14.68
N LEU A 116 0.07 -1.07 -13.36
CA LEU A 116 1.39 -1.14 -12.72
C LEU A 116 2.01 -2.53 -12.85
N MET A 117 1.25 -3.60 -12.60
CA MET A 117 1.74 -4.98 -12.72
C MET A 117 2.09 -5.36 -14.16
N LEU A 118 1.31 -4.93 -15.16
CA LEU A 118 1.60 -5.13 -16.58
C LEU A 118 2.86 -4.39 -17.02
N CYS A 119 3.25 -3.31 -16.33
CA CYS A 119 4.52 -2.61 -16.55
C CYS A 119 5.72 -3.30 -15.86
N GLY A 120 5.50 -4.34 -15.05
CA GLY A 120 6.57 -5.09 -14.37
C GLY A 120 6.54 -5.01 -12.84
N GLY A 121 5.49 -4.45 -12.23
CA GLY A 121 5.31 -4.48 -10.78
C GLY A 121 4.97 -5.87 -10.25
N GLN A 122 5.31 -6.14 -8.99
CA GLN A 122 5.28 -7.47 -8.38
C GLN A 122 3.97 -7.80 -7.67
N GLY A 123 3.01 -6.88 -7.61
CA GLY A 123 1.71 -7.15 -6.98
C GLY A 123 0.97 -5.93 -6.51
N ASN A 124 -0.06 -6.17 -5.67
CA ASN A 124 -0.91 -5.13 -5.10
C ASN A 124 -1.13 -5.36 -3.61
N ILE A 125 -0.91 -4.33 -2.79
CA ILE A 125 -1.28 -4.31 -1.37
C ILE A 125 -2.63 -3.58 -1.27
N SER A 126 -3.70 -4.34 -1.38
CA SER A 126 -5.05 -3.94 -1.75
C SER A 126 -5.99 -3.69 -0.56
N VAL A 127 -6.90 -2.74 -0.69
CA VAL A 127 -8.07 -2.59 0.19
C VAL A 127 -9.16 -3.58 -0.22
N SER A 128 -9.44 -3.73 -1.52
CA SER A 128 -10.46 -4.60 -2.06
C SER A 128 -10.23 -6.09 -1.76
N ALA A 129 -8.98 -6.49 -1.54
CA ALA A 129 -8.62 -7.85 -1.13
C ALA A 129 -9.24 -8.28 0.21
N ASN A 130 -9.65 -7.33 1.07
CA ASN A 130 -10.34 -7.66 2.33
C ASN A 130 -11.75 -8.25 2.10
N ILE A 131 -12.40 -7.95 0.98
CA ILE A 131 -13.76 -8.43 0.68
C ILE A 131 -13.81 -9.36 -0.54
N ALA A 132 -12.85 -9.26 -1.47
CA ALA A 132 -12.75 -10.09 -2.66
C ALA A 132 -11.35 -10.71 -2.86
N PRO A 133 -10.80 -11.44 -1.85
CA PRO A 133 -9.40 -11.89 -1.88
C PRO A 133 -9.10 -12.82 -3.05
N ARG A 134 -10.03 -13.72 -3.40
CA ARG A 134 -9.84 -14.66 -4.53
C ARG A 134 -9.72 -13.92 -5.86
N LEU A 135 -10.65 -13.00 -6.14
CA LEU A 135 -10.63 -12.23 -7.39
C LEU A 135 -9.39 -11.34 -7.47
N MET A 136 -8.98 -10.72 -6.36
CA MET A 136 -7.75 -9.92 -6.32
C MET A 136 -6.51 -10.78 -6.55
N HIS A 137 -6.45 -11.99 -5.99
CA HIS A 137 -5.37 -12.93 -6.25
C HIS A 137 -5.31 -13.34 -7.72
N GLU A 138 -6.45 -13.77 -8.30
CA GLU A 138 -6.56 -14.17 -9.71
C GLU A 138 -6.18 -13.03 -10.66
N LEU A 139 -6.57 -11.80 -10.32
CA LEU A 139 -6.19 -10.59 -11.05
C LEU A 139 -4.68 -10.37 -11.04
N CYS A 140 -4.05 -10.44 -9.86
CA CYS A 140 -2.61 -10.27 -9.72
C CYS A 140 -1.84 -11.35 -10.50
N VAL A 141 -2.23 -12.61 -10.37
CA VAL A 141 -1.61 -13.73 -11.10
C VAL A 141 -1.71 -13.52 -12.61
N ALA A 142 -2.90 -13.15 -13.13
CA ALA A 142 -3.09 -12.91 -14.54
C ALA A 142 -2.26 -11.72 -15.06
N ALA A 143 -2.25 -10.60 -14.30
CA ALA A 143 -1.50 -9.41 -14.69
C ALA A 143 0.02 -9.66 -14.72
N ILE A 144 0.56 -10.32 -13.70
CA ILE A 144 2.00 -10.66 -13.60
C ILE A 144 2.41 -11.65 -14.71
N ALA A 145 1.51 -12.58 -15.07
CA ALA A 145 1.75 -13.53 -16.17
C ALA A 145 1.59 -12.89 -17.57
N GLY A 146 1.17 -11.62 -17.67
CA GLY A 146 0.92 -10.95 -18.95
C GLY A 146 -0.38 -11.36 -19.62
N ASP A 147 -1.28 -12.08 -18.94
CA ASP A 147 -2.63 -12.40 -19.43
C ASP A 147 -3.55 -11.18 -19.29
N VAL A 148 -3.36 -10.23 -20.20
CA VAL A 148 -4.08 -8.95 -20.21
C VAL A 148 -5.60 -9.16 -20.31
N ALA A 149 -6.05 -10.09 -21.13
CA ALA A 149 -7.47 -10.33 -21.34
C ALA A 149 -8.17 -10.79 -20.05
N LYS A 150 -7.58 -11.76 -19.36
CA LYS A 150 -8.08 -12.25 -18.07
C LYS A 150 -7.99 -11.19 -16.97
N ALA A 151 -6.83 -10.51 -16.85
CA ALA A 151 -6.62 -9.47 -15.87
C ALA A 151 -7.66 -8.35 -16.02
N MET A 152 -7.87 -7.85 -17.23
CA MET A 152 -8.85 -6.80 -17.51
C MET A 152 -10.29 -7.25 -17.30
N SER A 153 -10.63 -8.48 -17.63
CA SER A 153 -11.96 -9.04 -17.36
C SER A 153 -12.29 -9.03 -15.87
N ILE A 154 -11.32 -9.41 -15.03
CA ILE A 154 -11.48 -9.38 -13.56
C ILE A 154 -11.51 -7.94 -13.05
N GLN A 155 -10.62 -7.08 -13.55
CA GLN A 155 -10.55 -5.66 -13.16
C GLN A 155 -11.88 -4.95 -13.39
N MET A 156 -12.51 -5.14 -14.56
CA MET A 156 -13.81 -4.50 -14.86
C MET A 156 -14.91 -4.89 -13.87
N ARG A 157 -14.88 -6.12 -13.37
CA ARG A 157 -15.81 -6.58 -12.32
C ARG A 157 -15.51 -5.96 -10.96
N LEU A 158 -14.23 -5.67 -10.65
CA LEU A 158 -13.80 -5.13 -9.37
C LEU A 158 -13.85 -3.60 -9.31
N LEU A 159 -13.93 -2.89 -10.45
CA LEU A 159 -13.94 -1.42 -10.47
C LEU A 159 -15.02 -0.78 -9.57
N PRO A 160 -16.27 -1.26 -9.52
CA PRO A 160 -17.25 -0.72 -8.57
C PRO A 160 -16.79 -0.85 -7.12
N ILE A 161 -16.24 -2.01 -6.74
CA ILE A 161 -15.70 -2.27 -5.41
C ILE A 161 -14.54 -1.31 -5.10
N HIS A 162 -13.59 -1.16 -6.02
CA HIS A 162 -12.47 -0.23 -5.87
C HIS A 162 -12.93 1.20 -5.59
N LYS A 163 -14.01 1.63 -6.26
CA LYS A 163 -14.59 2.96 -6.07
C LYS A 163 -15.40 3.07 -4.78
N HIS A 164 -16.28 2.12 -4.50
CA HIS A 164 -17.23 2.21 -3.40
C HIS A 164 -16.56 2.05 -2.03
N LEU A 165 -15.43 1.35 -1.94
CA LEU A 165 -14.66 1.26 -0.70
C LEU A 165 -13.94 2.56 -0.31
N PHE A 166 -14.05 3.61 -1.12
CA PHE A 166 -13.48 4.93 -0.85
C PHE A 166 -14.52 6.06 -0.87
N VAL A 167 -15.81 5.75 -0.74
CA VAL A 167 -16.89 6.77 -0.57
C VAL A 167 -16.75 7.55 0.73
N GLU A 168 -16.06 6.98 1.72
CA GLU A 168 -15.56 7.64 2.92
C GLU A 168 -14.11 7.24 3.16
N ALA A 169 -13.49 7.84 4.17
CA ALA A 169 -12.09 7.55 4.49
C ALA A 169 -11.88 6.06 4.80
N ASN A 170 -10.97 5.40 4.09
CA ASN A 170 -10.53 4.06 4.44
C ASN A 170 -9.88 4.07 5.85
N PRO A 171 -10.23 3.14 6.77
CA PRO A 171 -10.88 1.84 6.54
C PRO A 171 -12.40 1.81 6.81
N ILE A 172 -13.13 2.91 6.86
CA ILE A 172 -14.55 2.94 7.25
C ILE A 172 -15.40 2.05 6.33
N PRO A 173 -15.44 2.23 4.98
CA PRO A 173 -16.28 1.41 4.13
C PRO A 173 -15.88 -0.07 4.10
N VAL A 174 -14.59 -0.36 4.00
CA VAL A 174 -14.12 -1.76 3.96
C VAL A 174 -14.40 -2.48 5.28
N LYS A 175 -14.24 -1.83 6.42
CA LYS A 175 -14.56 -2.41 7.73
C LYS A 175 -16.04 -2.71 7.86
N TRP A 176 -16.90 -1.81 7.39
CA TRP A 176 -18.33 -2.03 7.34
C TRP A 176 -18.68 -3.25 6.47
N ALA A 177 -18.11 -3.33 5.25
CA ALA A 177 -18.37 -4.43 4.34
C ALA A 177 -17.94 -5.79 4.93
N VAL A 178 -16.73 -5.88 5.49
CA VAL A 178 -16.23 -7.11 6.14
C VAL A 178 -17.09 -7.50 7.34
N ALA A 179 -17.61 -6.53 8.12
CA ALA A 179 -18.52 -6.78 9.22
C ALA A 179 -19.89 -7.29 8.71
N ARG A 180 -20.42 -6.75 7.61
CA ARG A 180 -21.63 -7.24 6.95
C ARG A 180 -21.50 -8.68 6.43
N MET A 181 -20.28 -9.08 6.04
CA MET A 181 -19.96 -10.47 5.68
C MET A 181 -19.86 -11.40 6.91
N GLY A 182 -19.96 -10.87 8.13
CA GLY A 182 -19.86 -11.65 9.37
C GLY A 182 -18.44 -12.06 9.75
N LEU A 183 -17.39 -11.48 9.12
CA LEU A 183 -16.01 -11.88 9.30
C LEU A 183 -15.29 -11.10 10.42
N CYS A 184 -15.85 -9.98 10.87
CA CYS A 184 -15.33 -9.22 12.01
C CYS A 184 -16.42 -8.36 12.65
N GLY A 185 -16.11 -7.74 13.81
CA GLY A 185 -16.98 -6.71 14.41
C GLY A 185 -16.85 -5.37 13.65
N GLY A 186 -17.95 -4.58 13.63
CA GLY A 186 -18.01 -3.29 12.94
C GLY A 186 -17.38 -2.11 13.70
N THR A 187 -16.81 -2.34 14.89
CA THR A 187 -16.25 -1.28 15.74
C THR A 187 -14.99 -0.68 15.14
N LEU A 188 -14.91 0.64 15.10
CA LEU A 188 -13.74 1.42 14.74
C LEU A 188 -13.23 2.20 15.97
N ARG A 189 -11.93 2.44 16.02
CA ARG A 189 -11.33 3.31 17.04
C ARG A 189 -11.42 4.76 16.58
N LEU A 190 -11.75 5.68 17.51
CA LEU A 190 -11.69 7.11 17.21
C LEU A 190 -10.28 7.51 16.73
N PRO A 191 -10.19 8.45 15.78
CA PRO A 191 -11.22 9.35 15.25
C PRO A 191 -12.11 8.74 14.16
N MET A 192 -11.94 7.46 13.76
CA MET A 192 -12.80 6.80 12.79
C MET A 192 -14.16 6.50 13.41
N THR A 193 -15.23 6.80 12.66
CA THR A 193 -16.63 6.58 13.03
C THR A 193 -17.24 5.49 12.13
N PRO A 194 -18.39 4.90 12.51
CA PRO A 194 -19.12 4.00 11.61
C PRO A 194 -19.46 4.66 10.27
N LEU A 195 -19.60 3.84 9.22
CA LEU A 195 -20.05 4.29 7.90
C LEU A 195 -21.37 5.05 8.01
N SER A 196 -21.47 6.16 7.29
CA SER A 196 -22.72 6.95 7.22
C SER A 196 -23.83 6.12 6.60
N LYS A 197 -25.04 6.19 7.17
CA LYS A 197 -26.21 5.45 6.68
C LYS A 197 -26.52 5.73 5.20
N SER A 198 -26.26 6.96 4.73
CA SER A 198 -26.42 7.34 3.33
C SER A 198 -25.50 6.59 2.37
N ASN A 199 -24.36 6.08 2.85
CA ASN A 199 -23.38 5.37 2.06
C ASN A 199 -23.47 3.83 2.18
N GLU A 200 -24.30 3.31 3.12
CA GLU A 200 -24.45 1.86 3.29
C GLU A 200 -24.95 1.19 2.00
N ALA A 201 -25.98 1.74 1.36
CA ALA A 201 -26.52 1.20 0.11
C ALA A 201 -25.50 1.24 -1.06
N VAL A 202 -24.61 2.23 -1.06
CA VAL A 202 -23.56 2.34 -2.09
C VAL A 202 -22.50 1.26 -1.92
N VAL A 203 -22.16 0.91 -0.68
CA VAL A 203 -21.15 -0.11 -0.38
C VAL A 203 -21.74 -1.53 -0.47
N GLU A 204 -23.05 -1.69 -0.27
CA GLU A 204 -23.76 -2.98 -0.34
C GLU A 204 -24.02 -3.45 -1.78
N GLY A 205 -24.21 -2.51 -2.74
CA GLY A 205 -24.54 -2.79 -4.15
C GLY A 205 -23.32 -2.94 -5.05
#